data_5fd9ddcd04c3e59a3426ea601a281931
#
_entry.id   5fd9ddcd04c3e59a3426ea601a281931
#
_cell.length_a   1.000
_cell.length_b   1.000
_cell.length_c   1.000
_cell.angle_alpha   90.00
_cell.angle_beta   90.00
_cell.angle_gamma   90.00
#
_symmetry.space_group_name_H-M   'P 1'
#
loop_
_entity.id
_entity.type
_entity.pdbx_description
1 polymer ?
#
loop_
_entity_poly.entity_id
_entity_poly.type
_entity_poly.pdbx_seq_one_letter_code
_entity_poly.pdbx_strand_id
1 'polypeptide(L)'
;MSIKVDTSLDCKGLACPMPIVKTKKAMERLASGQVIEIEATDKGSTLDIQSWSNKVGHQYIGTKQEGDILKHYVRKAHEHEVNEVVKYPHTITNTELQAILSHGEECIVLDVREEAEFAFGHIPSAISVPLGKLDSAVLDQEKQIYVICRTGNRSDVACQMLKEKGYSNVKNVIPGMLEWQGNIEK
;
A
#
# COMPACT_ATOMS: atom_id res chain seq x y z
N MET A 1 -16.40 6.58 4.79
CA MET A 1 -16.03 5.80 3.59
C MET A 1 -15.59 4.42 4.01
N SER A 2 -16.12 3.36 3.41
CA SER A 2 -15.63 2.01 3.61
C SER A 2 -14.32 1.83 2.84
N ILE A 3 -13.31 1.27 3.49
CA ILE A 3 -12.06 0.87 2.82
C ILE A 3 -12.35 -0.42 2.06
N LYS A 4 -11.94 -0.48 0.79
CA LYS A 4 -12.08 -1.68 0.00
C LYS A 4 -11.06 -2.72 0.43
N VAL A 5 -11.54 -3.93 0.72
CA VAL A 5 -10.74 -5.08 1.14
C VAL A 5 -11.17 -6.32 0.36
N ASP A 6 -10.31 -7.33 0.31
CA ASP A 6 -10.60 -8.59 -0.35
C ASP A 6 -11.40 -9.55 0.54
N THR A 7 -11.19 -9.47 1.85
CA THR A 7 -11.84 -10.34 2.84
C THR A 7 -12.03 -9.62 4.16
N SER A 8 -13.14 -9.88 4.83
CA SER A 8 -13.40 -9.45 6.21
C SER A 8 -13.48 -10.65 7.16
N LEU A 9 -12.94 -10.48 8.35
CA LEU A 9 -12.90 -11.51 9.41
C LEU A 9 -13.51 -10.96 10.70
N ASP A 10 -14.58 -11.57 11.15
CA ASP A 10 -15.21 -11.23 12.43
C ASP A 10 -14.50 -11.94 13.59
N CYS A 11 -13.88 -11.13 14.45
CA CYS A 11 -13.26 -11.53 15.72
C CYS A 11 -13.85 -10.80 16.91
N LYS A 12 -15.03 -10.15 16.77
CA LYS A 12 -15.71 -9.48 17.89
C LYS A 12 -16.00 -10.45 19.03
N GLY A 13 -15.81 -10.01 20.27
CA GLY A 13 -16.01 -10.81 21.47
C GLY A 13 -14.95 -11.86 21.74
N LEU A 14 -13.93 -11.95 20.90
CA LEU A 14 -12.82 -12.88 21.10
C LEU A 14 -11.68 -12.19 21.83
N ALA A 15 -11.14 -12.88 22.86
CA ALA A 15 -9.93 -12.45 23.56
C ALA A 15 -8.67 -13.08 22.97
N CYS A 16 -7.52 -12.46 23.24
CA CYS A 16 -6.20 -13.01 22.88
C CYS A 16 -6.04 -14.45 23.41
N PRO A 17 -5.51 -15.39 22.60
CA PRO A 17 -4.90 -15.23 21.28
C PRO A 17 -5.85 -15.52 20.10
N MET A 18 -7.15 -15.68 20.31
CA MET A 18 -8.09 -16.17 19.29
C MET A 18 -8.16 -15.32 18.02
N PRO A 19 -8.15 -13.96 18.08
CA PRO A 19 -8.08 -13.13 16.88
C PRO A 19 -6.87 -13.48 16.00
N ILE A 20 -5.70 -13.67 16.59
CA ILE A 20 -4.47 -14.04 15.87
C ILE A 20 -4.59 -15.41 15.19
N VAL A 21 -5.14 -16.40 15.91
CA VAL A 21 -5.33 -17.76 15.37
C VAL A 21 -6.26 -17.74 14.15
N LYS A 22 -7.37 -16.99 14.24
CA LYS A 22 -8.30 -16.84 13.11
C LYS A 22 -7.67 -16.09 11.94
N THR A 23 -6.95 -15.00 12.24
CA THR A 23 -6.26 -14.21 11.22
C THR A 23 -5.25 -15.06 10.47
N LYS A 24 -4.43 -15.85 11.16
CA LYS A 24 -3.48 -16.77 10.54
C LYS A 24 -4.15 -17.70 9.52
N LYS A 25 -5.23 -18.38 9.93
CA LYS A 25 -5.99 -19.29 9.04
C LYS A 25 -6.60 -18.58 7.83
N ALA A 26 -7.10 -17.34 8.02
CA ALA A 26 -7.65 -16.55 6.93
C ALA A 26 -6.55 -16.13 5.95
N MET A 27 -5.38 -15.70 6.45
CA MET A 27 -4.24 -15.29 5.62
C MET A 27 -3.67 -16.44 4.76
N GLU A 28 -3.78 -17.70 5.21
CA GLU A 28 -3.36 -18.86 4.41
C GLU A 28 -4.15 -18.97 3.09
N ARG A 29 -5.41 -18.53 3.08
CA ARG A 29 -6.33 -18.58 1.93
C ARG A 29 -6.23 -17.40 0.98
N LEU A 30 -5.62 -16.31 1.42
CA LEU A 30 -5.44 -15.11 0.61
C LEU A 30 -4.29 -15.29 -0.38
N ALA A 31 -4.43 -14.68 -1.55
CA ALA A 31 -3.32 -14.49 -2.47
C ALA A 31 -2.40 -13.36 -1.97
N SER A 32 -1.15 -13.37 -2.40
CA SER A 32 -0.21 -12.28 -2.13
C SER A 32 -0.75 -10.95 -2.67
N GLY A 33 -0.59 -9.88 -1.92
CA GLY A 33 -1.12 -8.55 -2.23
C GLY A 33 -2.52 -8.30 -1.68
N GLN A 34 -3.33 -9.31 -1.43
CA GLN A 34 -4.68 -9.14 -0.91
C GLN A 34 -4.70 -8.60 0.53
N VAL A 35 -5.75 -7.85 0.83
CA VAL A 35 -5.97 -7.18 2.12
C VAL A 35 -7.13 -7.81 2.87
N ILE A 36 -6.92 -8.09 4.14
CA ILE A 36 -7.96 -8.54 5.09
C ILE A 36 -8.30 -7.42 6.09
N GLU A 37 -9.60 -7.20 6.32
CA GLU A 37 -10.11 -6.44 7.44
C GLU A 37 -10.44 -7.41 8.59
N ILE A 38 -9.97 -7.11 9.79
CA ILE A 38 -10.21 -7.91 11.00
C ILE A 38 -10.96 -7.04 11.99
N GLU A 39 -12.20 -7.39 12.29
CA GLU A 39 -13.02 -6.71 13.28
C GLU A 39 -12.81 -7.32 14.67
N ALA A 40 -12.39 -6.53 15.64
CA ALA A 40 -12.16 -6.95 17.02
C ALA A 40 -12.73 -5.93 18.01
N THR A 41 -13.03 -6.38 19.23
CA THR A 41 -13.48 -5.53 20.34
C THR A 41 -12.47 -5.51 21.50
N ASP A 42 -11.47 -6.39 21.45
CA ASP A 42 -10.39 -6.39 22.43
C ASP A 42 -9.36 -5.30 22.09
N LYS A 43 -9.12 -4.38 23.02
CA LYS A 43 -8.16 -3.26 22.85
C LYS A 43 -6.71 -3.73 22.65
N GLY A 44 -6.34 -4.89 23.19
CA GLY A 44 -5.02 -5.49 22.99
C GLY A 44 -4.78 -5.98 21.56
N SER A 45 -5.85 -6.22 20.80
CA SER A 45 -5.77 -6.74 19.42
C SER A 45 -4.92 -5.88 18.50
N THR A 46 -4.85 -4.56 18.73
CA THR A 46 -4.04 -3.65 17.89
C THR A 46 -2.56 -3.99 17.95
N LEU A 47 -2.00 -4.12 19.16
CA LEU A 47 -0.59 -4.49 19.33
C LEU A 47 -0.32 -5.93 18.91
N ASP A 48 -1.23 -6.82 19.21
CA ASP A 48 -1.09 -8.26 18.92
C ASP A 48 -1.08 -8.51 17.42
N ILE A 49 -2.05 -7.97 16.67
CA ILE A 49 -2.14 -8.15 15.21
C ILE A 49 -0.97 -7.47 14.52
N GLN A 50 -0.59 -6.25 14.95
CA GLN A 50 0.57 -5.55 14.42
C GLN A 50 1.87 -6.33 14.62
N SER A 51 2.13 -6.79 15.85
CA SER A 51 3.32 -7.56 16.19
C SER A 51 3.39 -8.88 15.44
N TRP A 52 2.26 -9.58 15.36
CA TRP A 52 2.16 -10.82 14.61
C TRP A 52 2.42 -10.59 13.12
N SER A 53 1.78 -9.60 12.51
CA SER A 53 1.96 -9.27 11.08
C SER A 53 3.43 -9.01 10.75
N ASN A 54 4.10 -8.19 11.55
CA ASN A 54 5.52 -7.88 11.39
C ASN A 54 6.41 -9.13 11.53
N LYS A 55 6.11 -9.99 12.51
CA LYS A 55 6.87 -11.22 12.76
C LYS A 55 6.80 -12.21 11.61
N VAL A 56 5.66 -12.31 10.94
CA VAL A 56 5.45 -13.25 9.81
C VAL A 56 5.71 -12.60 8.44
N GLY A 57 6.15 -11.35 8.41
CA GLY A 57 6.49 -10.62 7.18
C GLY A 57 5.30 -10.03 6.42
N HIS A 58 4.09 -10.04 7.00
CA HIS A 58 2.94 -9.36 6.41
C HIS A 58 2.95 -7.86 6.75
N GLN A 59 2.25 -7.07 5.94
CA GLN A 59 2.16 -5.63 6.17
C GLN A 59 0.93 -5.30 7.00
N TYR A 60 1.13 -4.80 8.22
CA TYR A 60 0.08 -4.13 8.97
C TYR A 60 -0.12 -2.72 8.41
N ILE A 61 -1.33 -2.43 7.86
CA ILE A 61 -1.65 -1.15 7.22
C ILE A 61 -2.07 -0.13 8.29
N GLY A 62 -2.95 -0.55 9.21
CA GLY A 62 -3.43 0.33 10.28
C GLY A 62 -4.73 -0.18 10.92
N THR A 63 -5.26 0.63 11.84
CA THR A 63 -6.55 0.39 12.49
C THR A 63 -7.47 1.60 12.29
N LYS A 64 -8.74 1.33 12.01
CA LYS A 64 -9.84 2.30 12.17
C LYS A 64 -10.73 1.87 13.33
N GLN A 65 -11.18 2.83 14.12
CA GLN A 65 -12.13 2.59 15.19
C GLN A 65 -13.51 3.08 14.81
N GLU A 66 -14.51 2.22 14.94
CA GLU A 66 -15.92 2.52 14.73
C GLU A 66 -16.71 2.13 16.00
N GLY A 67 -16.97 3.10 16.87
CA GLY A 67 -17.51 2.83 18.21
C GLY A 67 -16.56 1.95 19.03
N ASP A 68 -17.03 0.79 19.48
CA ASP A 68 -16.23 -0.19 20.24
C ASP A 68 -15.51 -1.21 19.32
N ILE A 69 -15.70 -1.12 18.00
CA ILE A 69 -15.11 -2.04 17.04
C ILE A 69 -13.80 -1.45 16.52
N LEU A 70 -12.73 -2.24 16.62
CA LEU A 70 -11.43 -1.98 16.02
C LEU A 70 -11.34 -2.77 14.71
N LYS A 71 -11.18 -2.06 13.60
CA LYS A 71 -11.00 -2.65 12.26
C LYS A 71 -9.53 -2.58 11.89
N HIS A 72 -8.86 -3.70 11.92
CA HIS A 72 -7.44 -3.83 11.56
C HIS A 72 -7.31 -4.26 10.10
N TYR A 73 -6.39 -3.65 9.39
CA TYR A 73 -6.13 -3.91 7.98
C TYR A 73 -4.73 -4.50 7.82
N VAL A 74 -4.67 -5.71 7.25
CA VAL A 74 -3.41 -6.43 7.03
C VAL A 74 -3.33 -6.87 5.58
N ARG A 75 -2.22 -6.55 4.90
CA ARG A 75 -1.93 -6.99 3.54
C ARG A 75 -1.01 -8.20 3.58
N LYS A 76 -1.34 -9.23 2.79
CA LYS A 76 -0.46 -10.38 2.58
C LYS A 76 0.72 -9.97 1.71
N ALA A 77 1.93 -10.01 2.25
CA ALA A 77 3.14 -9.70 1.50
C ALA A 77 3.46 -10.80 0.48
N HIS A 78 4.13 -10.43 -0.61
CA HIS A 78 4.77 -11.39 -1.51
C HIS A 78 6.07 -11.90 -0.88
N GLU A 79 6.40 -13.17 -1.11
CA GLU A 79 7.66 -13.76 -0.63
C GLU A 79 8.90 -13.03 -1.14
N HIS A 80 8.80 -12.35 -2.29
CA HIS A 80 9.89 -11.63 -2.95
C HIS A 80 9.99 -10.14 -2.57
N GLU A 81 9.04 -9.57 -1.84
CA GLU A 81 9.09 -8.14 -1.47
C GLU A 81 10.24 -7.77 -0.53
N VAL A 82 10.84 -8.75 0.12
CA VAL A 82 11.90 -8.55 1.12
C VAL A 82 13.29 -8.43 0.48
N ASN A 83 13.50 -8.87 -0.78
CA ASN A 83 14.82 -9.05 -1.36
C ASN A 83 15.01 -8.54 -2.80
N GLU A 84 14.10 -7.77 -3.38
CA GLU A 84 14.29 -7.29 -4.76
C GLU A 84 15.09 -5.99 -4.81
N VAL A 85 16.19 -6.04 -5.52
CA VAL A 85 16.97 -4.87 -5.91
C VAL A 85 16.17 -4.09 -6.96
N VAL A 86 15.95 -2.80 -6.73
CA VAL A 86 15.37 -1.88 -7.72
C VAL A 86 16.14 -1.99 -9.03
N LYS A 87 15.46 -2.32 -10.13
CA LYS A 87 16.05 -2.58 -11.44
C LYS A 87 15.75 -1.49 -12.48
N TYR A 88 14.68 -0.71 -12.25
CA TYR A 88 14.30 0.37 -13.15
C TYR A 88 15.27 1.54 -13.04
N PRO A 89 15.93 1.97 -14.17
CA PRO A 89 17.07 2.89 -14.10
C PRO A 89 16.69 4.34 -13.80
N HIS A 90 15.44 4.74 -14.05
CA HIS A 90 15.01 6.12 -13.85
C HIS A 90 14.31 6.25 -12.49
N THR A 91 15.04 6.74 -11.51
CA THR A 91 14.55 6.94 -10.16
C THR A 91 14.52 8.41 -9.78
N ILE A 92 13.76 8.73 -8.74
CA ILE A 92 13.71 10.02 -8.08
C ILE A 92 13.51 9.81 -6.58
N THR A 93 14.09 10.68 -5.78
CA THR A 93 13.94 10.62 -4.31
C THR A 93 12.63 11.24 -3.85
N ASN A 94 12.16 10.88 -2.65
CA ASN A 94 11.02 11.50 -2.00
C ASN A 94 11.19 13.03 -1.90
N THR A 95 12.40 13.49 -1.57
CA THR A 95 12.72 14.94 -1.42
C THR A 95 12.61 15.68 -2.74
N GLU A 96 13.11 15.11 -3.82
CA GLU A 96 13.00 15.70 -5.16
C GLU A 96 11.55 15.76 -5.63
N LEU A 97 10.78 14.69 -5.43
CA LEU A 97 9.34 14.70 -5.75
C LEU A 97 8.59 15.76 -4.94
N GLN A 98 8.89 15.88 -3.64
CA GLN A 98 8.27 16.89 -2.79
C GLN A 98 8.58 18.33 -3.28
N ALA A 99 9.80 18.59 -3.75
CA ALA A 99 10.18 19.87 -4.34
C ALA A 99 9.37 20.17 -5.62
N ILE A 100 9.25 19.20 -6.52
CA ILE A 100 8.47 19.29 -7.76
C ILE A 100 7.01 19.64 -7.45
N LEU A 101 6.39 18.92 -6.53
CA LEU A 101 5.00 19.17 -6.12
C LEU A 101 4.82 20.55 -5.49
N SER A 102 5.80 21.03 -4.73
CA SER A 102 5.77 22.35 -4.10
C SER A 102 5.87 23.50 -5.12
N HIS A 103 6.51 23.26 -6.25
CA HIS A 103 6.61 24.24 -7.35
C HIS A 103 5.39 24.23 -8.28
N GLY A 104 4.45 23.31 -8.08
CA GLY A 104 3.23 23.23 -8.88
C GLY A 104 3.46 22.75 -10.32
N GLU A 105 4.50 21.98 -10.56
CA GLU A 105 4.76 21.39 -11.88
C GLU A 105 3.68 20.38 -12.25
N GLU A 106 3.22 20.41 -13.50
CA GLU A 106 2.23 19.47 -13.99
C GLU A 106 2.85 18.07 -14.13
N CYS A 107 2.41 17.15 -13.27
CA CYS A 107 2.84 15.77 -13.30
C CYS A 107 1.72 14.83 -12.81
N ILE A 108 1.90 13.54 -13.01
CA ILE A 108 1.06 12.49 -12.45
C ILE A 108 1.84 11.80 -11.35
N VAL A 109 1.31 11.78 -10.13
CA VAL A 109 1.78 10.89 -9.06
C VAL A 109 0.89 9.66 -9.07
N LEU A 110 1.45 8.51 -9.41
CA LEU A 110 0.75 7.23 -9.50
C LEU A 110 1.09 6.35 -8.30
N ASP A 111 0.14 6.18 -7.41
CA ASP A 111 0.29 5.29 -6.26
C ASP A 111 -0.19 3.88 -6.62
N VAL A 112 0.74 2.94 -6.68
CA VAL A 112 0.47 1.54 -7.06
C VAL A 112 0.30 0.61 -5.86
N ARG A 113 0.10 1.19 -4.67
CA ARG A 113 -0.27 0.43 -3.47
C ARG A 113 -1.71 -0.03 -3.54
N GLU A 114 -2.09 -0.91 -2.61
CA GLU A 114 -3.49 -1.33 -2.49
C GLU A 114 -4.39 -0.17 -2.04
N GLU A 115 -5.68 -0.23 -2.44
CA GLU A 115 -6.65 0.82 -2.12
C GLU A 115 -6.76 1.07 -0.61
N ALA A 116 -6.59 0.04 0.21
CA ALA A 116 -6.56 0.18 1.66
C ALA A 116 -5.34 0.99 2.15
N GLU A 117 -4.16 0.75 1.59
CA GLU A 117 -2.97 1.53 1.93
C GLU A 117 -3.13 3.01 1.55
N PHE A 118 -3.69 3.27 0.37
CA PHE A 118 -3.98 4.61 -0.13
C PHE A 118 -4.96 5.35 0.80
N ALA A 119 -6.02 4.68 1.26
CA ALA A 119 -7.03 5.25 2.15
C ALA A 119 -6.49 5.60 3.56
N PHE A 120 -5.41 4.98 4.00
CA PHE A 120 -4.76 5.33 5.28
C PHE A 120 -3.84 6.54 5.18
N GLY A 121 -3.42 6.90 3.98
CA GLY A 121 -2.63 8.11 3.71
C GLY A 121 -1.93 8.03 2.36
N HIS A 122 -2.06 9.10 1.57
CA HIS A 122 -1.46 9.21 0.24
C HIS A 122 -0.99 10.64 -0.03
N ILE A 123 -0.16 10.81 -1.04
CA ILE A 123 0.28 12.12 -1.50
C ILE A 123 -0.92 12.86 -2.08
N PRO A 124 -1.17 14.15 -1.73
CA PRO A 124 -2.23 14.95 -2.32
C PRO A 124 -2.21 14.91 -3.84
N SER A 125 -3.38 14.77 -4.46
CA SER A 125 -3.55 14.64 -5.92
C SER A 125 -3.00 13.36 -6.55
N ALA A 126 -2.49 12.40 -5.78
CA ALA A 126 -2.06 11.12 -6.32
C ALA A 126 -3.26 10.30 -6.85
N ILE A 127 -3.02 9.59 -7.94
CA ILE A 127 -3.98 8.68 -8.54
C ILE A 127 -3.71 7.26 -8.02
N SER A 128 -4.72 6.64 -7.43
CA SER A 128 -4.63 5.27 -6.94
C SER A 128 -4.91 4.27 -8.06
N VAL A 129 -3.89 3.51 -8.44
CA VAL A 129 -4.02 2.36 -9.35
C VAL A 129 -3.18 1.22 -8.80
N PRO A 130 -3.75 0.30 -8.03
CA PRO A 130 -3.04 -0.86 -7.53
C PRO A 130 -2.28 -1.61 -8.64
N LEU A 131 -1.09 -2.11 -8.34
CA LEU A 131 -0.22 -2.77 -9.32
C LEU A 131 -0.96 -3.83 -10.14
N GLY A 132 -1.82 -4.64 -9.51
CA GLY A 132 -2.63 -5.65 -10.18
C GLY A 132 -3.70 -5.11 -11.15
N LYS A 133 -3.97 -3.80 -11.14
CA LYS A 133 -4.93 -3.13 -12.03
C LYS A 133 -4.27 -2.23 -13.07
N LEU A 134 -2.94 -2.15 -13.06
CA LEU A 134 -2.17 -1.23 -13.90
C LEU A 134 -2.38 -1.49 -15.41
N ASP A 135 -2.68 -2.73 -15.77
CA ASP A 135 -2.92 -3.11 -17.16
C ASP A 135 -4.12 -2.41 -17.81
N SER A 136 -5.14 -2.10 -17.03
CA SER A 136 -6.33 -1.38 -17.48
C SER A 136 -6.25 0.14 -17.33
N ALA A 137 -5.16 0.66 -16.73
CA ALA A 137 -5.00 2.09 -16.52
C ALA A 137 -4.68 2.81 -17.84
N VAL A 138 -5.37 3.93 -18.04
CA VAL A 138 -5.09 4.86 -19.16
C VAL A 138 -4.61 6.17 -18.54
N LEU A 139 -3.36 6.51 -18.78
CA LEU A 139 -2.72 7.73 -18.29
C LEU A 139 -2.32 8.62 -19.47
N ASP A 140 -2.12 9.90 -19.22
CA ASP A 140 -1.61 10.84 -20.21
C ASP A 140 -0.13 10.54 -20.46
N GLN A 141 0.20 10.13 -21.70
CA GLN A 141 1.57 9.75 -22.09
C GLN A 141 2.52 10.93 -22.24
N GLU A 142 2.00 12.15 -22.41
CA GLU A 142 2.80 13.36 -22.54
C GLU A 142 3.29 13.87 -21.17
N LYS A 143 2.59 13.51 -20.08
CA LYS A 143 2.94 13.97 -18.74
C LYS A 143 4.07 13.16 -18.11
N GLN A 144 4.85 13.81 -17.26
CA GLN A 144 5.78 13.12 -16.38
C GLN A 144 5.01 12.31 -15.33
N ILE A 145 5.32 11.02 -15.23
CA ILE A 145 4.69 10.10 -14.28
C ILE A 145 5.71 9.70 -13.20
N TYR A 146 5.36 9.97 -11.95
CA TYR A 146 6.09 9.53 -10.77
C TYR A 146 5.34 8.39 -10.12
N VAL A 147 5.92 7.19 -10.14
CA VAL A 147 5.27 5.98 -9.62
C VAL A 147 5.77 5.72 -8.20
N ILE A 148 4.87 5.64 -7.25
CA ILE A 148 5.19 5.41 -5.85
C ILE A 148 4.50 4.18 -5.30
N CYS A 149 5.19 3.48 -4.42
CA CYS A 149 4.61 2.43 -3.57
C CYS A 149 5.13 2.57 -2.13
N ARG A 150 5.07 1.52 -1.33
CA ARG A 150 5.53 1.56 0.05
C ARG A 150 7.06 1.71 0.16
N THR A 151 7.83 0.91 -0.60
CA THR A 151 9.29 0.77 -0.46
C THR A 151 10.09 0.89 -1.77
N GLY A 152 9.43 1.22 -2.88
CA GLY A 152 10.08 1.30 -4.20
C GLY A 152 10.00 0.02 -5.04
N ASN A 153 9.68 -1.15 -4.47
CA ASN A 153 9.72 -2.44 -5.21
C ASN A 153 8.53 -2.63 -6.14
N ARG A 154 7.29 -2.43 -5.66
CA ARG A 154 6.08 -2.52 -6.52
C ARG A 154 6.10 -1.44 -7.60
N SER A 155 6.55 -0.24 -7.26
CA SER A 155 6.67 0.86 -8.21
C SER A 155 7.77 0.63 -9.25
N ASP A 156 8.82 -0.11 -8.92
CA ASP A 156 9.83 -0.56 -9.89
C ASP A 156 9.21 -1.44 -10.99
N VAL A 157 8.45 -2.46 -10.59
CA VAL A 157 7.71 -3.34 -11.51
C VAL A 157 6.70 -2.53 -12.34
N ALA A 158 5.96 -1.62 -11.70
CA ALA A 158 5.00 -0.76 -12.38
C ALA A 158 5.65 0.13 -13.43
N CYS A 159 6.83 0.71 -13.14
CA CYS A 159 7.59 1.50 -14.10
C CYS A 159 8.03 0.68 -15.33
N GLN A 160 8.45 -0.57 -15.12
CA GLN A 160 8.79 -1.48 -16.22
C GLN A 160 7.57 -1.77 -17.08
N MET A 161 6.42 -2.11 -16.48
CA MET A 161 5.16 -2.34 -17.20
C MET A 161 4.70 -1.11 -17.99
N LEU A 162 4.78 0.09 -17.40
CA LEU A 162 4.43 1.35 -18.09
C LEU A 162 5.35 1.60 -19.28
N LYS A 163 6.66 1.36 -19.14
CA LYS A 163 7.62 1.49 -20.23
C LYS A 163 7.30 0.54 -21.39
N GLU A 164 6.96 -0.72 -21.09
CA GLU A 164 6.53 -1.70 -22.11
C GLU A 164 5.25 -1.27 -22.85
N LYS A 165 4.37 -0.52 -22.19
CA LYS A 165 3.16 0.09 -22.79
C LYS A 165 3.42 1.39 -23.55
N GLY A 166 4.68 1.83 -23.67
CA GLY A 166 5.06 3.01 -24.45
C GLY A 166 5.10 4.34 -23.67
N TYR A 167 4.93 4.32 -22.34
CA TYR A 167 5.14 5.51 -21.52
C TYR A 167 6.65 5.79 -21.39
N SER A 168 7.11 6.93 -21.90
CA SER A 168 8.54 7.30 -21.90
C SER A 168 8.94 8.13 -20.69
N ASN A 169 8.02 8.90 -20.13
CA ASN A 169 8.27 9.85 -19.05
C ASN A 169 7.88 9.26 -17.68
N VAL A 170 8.56 8.20 -17.26
CA VAL A 170 8.24 7.46 -16.02
C VAL A 170 9.44 7.44 -15.10
N LYS A 171 9.25 7.72 -13.81
CA LYS A 171 10.28 7.59 -12.76
C LYS A 171 9.75 6.84 -11.54
N ASN A 172 10.58 5.96 -10.99
CA ASN A 172 10.31 5.26 -9.74
C ASN A 172 10.68 6.14 -8.54
N VAL A 173 9.77 6.36 -7.63
CA VAL A 173 9.99 7.16 -6.41
C VAL A 173 10.52 6.26 -5.29
N ILE A 174 11.74 6.55 -4.82
CA ILE A 174 12.41 5.79 -3.77
C ILE A 174 12.82 6.70 -2.60
N PRO A 175 12.75 6.19 -1.36
CA PRO A 175 12.35 4.85 -0.93
C PRO A 175 10.81 4.63 -0.86
N GLY A 176 9.98 5.59 -1.23
CA GLY A 176 8.53 5.47 -1.29
C GLY A 176 7.81 5.94 -0.02
N MET A 177 6.53 5.55 0.13
CA MET A 177 5.63 6.08 1.18
C MET A 177 6.09 5.75 2.61
N LEU A 178 6.89 4.71 2.82
CA LEU A 178 7.38 4.34 4.15
C LEU A 178 8.21 5.48 4.79
N GLU A 179 8.94 6.23 3.97
CA GLU A 179 9.80 7.34 4.41
C GLU A 179 9.31 8.69 3.83
N TRP A 180 8.06 8.78 3.39
CA TRP A 180 7.49 10.03 2.92
C TRP A 180 7.27 11.00 4.09
N GLN A 181 7.79 12.22 3.97
CA GLN A 181 7.69 13.28 4.98
C GLN A 181 6.90 14.51 4.52
N GLY A 182 6.37 14.48 3.30
CA GLY A 182 5.53 15.53 2.78
C GLY A 182 4.08 15.45 3.27
N ASN A 183 3.24 16.32 2.75
CA ASN A 183 1.81 16.31 3.04
C ASN A 183 1.16 14.98 2.63
N ILE A 184 0.17 14.56 3.40
CA ILE A 184 -0.67 13.40 3.11
C ILE A 184 -2.16 13.75 3.26
N GLU A 185 -2.98 13.14 2.43
CA GLU A 185 -4.44 13.10 2.54
C GLU A 185 -4.91 11.70 2.96
N LYS A 186 -6.14 11.62 3.52
CA LYS A 186 -6.77 10.37 3.99
C LYS A 186 -8.20 10.27 3.51
#